data_68c2621a8cc4d2041b742e252ff85634
#
_entry.id   68c2621a8cc4d2041b742e252ff85634
#
_cell.length_a   1.000
_cell.length_b   1.000
_cell.length_c   1.000
_cell.angle_alpha   90.00
_cell.angle_beta   90.00
_cell.angle_gamma   90.00
#
_symmetry.space_group_name_H-M   'P 1'
#
loop_
_entity.id
_entity.type
_entity.pdbx_description
1 polymer ?
#
loop_
_entity_poly.entity_id
_entity_poly.type
_entity_poly.pdbx_seq_one_letter_code
_entity_poly.pdbx_strand_id
1 'polypeptide(L)'
;MKKTVTLPALFLALLLFFTGCSFGESREEVHSIAGNVLEFSDTNLILSTSTAQYQFDISNAQQVENGLVLAVGCQAVMYYTGELTNQEVIQAQGYQVSRPSAADEVVVATGNTPESSAVADLYNSMTLEQKVGQLILANYDAATAGEIAQNCHPAGFLLGSEDFAGKDAAAMAQELAPYQTLEGVGLWLGTSEEGGTVVPVSGNSTYRSFPFYSPQQIYASQGMAGFDSDTKERCELLASLGLNLNLAPVINISTDPSQEIYSRTLGQDSELTSQYVNDVVQASLASNVEPVLKYFPAYGTTQANGIRMDDRSKEELNATDVVTYHAGVDAGAQAVLLGHCIVNCLDDTTPASLSASVISQIRSNIGFSGVLIADDVNQAGLEQYCSGSLSPAVQAVVSGADLVIASDPAAVYQELYAAVQNGTLSQRRLMQAVVRTLTWKQSAGLAAAVE
;
A
#
# COMPACT_ATOMS: atom_id res chain seq x y z
N MET A 1 -42.15 5.87 19.07
CA MET A 1 -42.41 6.77 17.92
C MET A 1 -41.64 6.16 16.72
N LYS A 2 -42.38 5.55 15.77
CA LYS A 2 -41.78 5.00 14.55
C LYS A 2 -41.39 6.19 13.66
N LYS A 3 -40.10 6.39 13.40
CA LYS A 3 -39.63 7.30 12.36
C LYS A 3 -39.84 6.62 11.01
N THR A 4 -40.84 7.05 10.27
CA THR A 4 -41.01 6.74 8.86
C THR A 4 -39.86 7.40 8.09
N VAL A 5 -38.92 6.60 7.60
CA VAL A 5 -37.90 7.04 6.64
C VAL A 5 -38.61 7.10 5.29
N THR A 6 -38.77 8.31 4.75
CA THR A 6 -39.24 8.50 3.37
C THR A 6 -38.18 7.97 2.41
N LEU A 7 -38.52 6.92 1.65
CA LEU A 7 -37.69 6.38 0.57
C LEU A 7 -37.35 7.49 -0.45
N PRO A 8 -36.09 7.70 -0.82
CA PRO A 8 -35.75 8.65 -1.88
C PRO A 8 -36.31 8.18 -3.24
N ALA A 9 -36.64 9.12 -4.09
CA ALA A 9 -37.22 8.87 -5.44
C ALA A 9 -36.38 7.95 -6.33
N LEU A 10 -35.09 7.75 -6.02
CA LEU A 10 -34.16 6.84 -6.70
C LEU A 10 -34.53 5.36 -6.50
N PHE A 11 -35.18 5.01 -5.36
CA PHE A 11 -35.62 3.65 -5.08
C PHE A 11 -36.70 3.17 -6.06
N LEU A 12 -37.52 4.10 -6.56
CA LEU A 12 -38.55 3.79 -7.56
C LEU A 12 -37.95 3.50 -8.93
N ALA A 13 -36.80 4.10 -9.26
CA ALA A 13 -36.08 3.85 -10.52
C ALA A 13 -35.41 2.48 -10.52
N LEU A 14 -34.84 2.04 -9.38
CA LEU A 14 -34.22 0.71 -9.26
C LEU A 14 -35.26 -0.41 -9.40
N LEU A 15 -36.45 -0.23 -8.81
CA LEU A 15 -37.58 -1.16 -8.95
C LEU A 15 -38.05 -1.31 -10.39
N LEU A 16 -37.86 -0.28 -11.25
CA LEU A 16 -38.27 -0.31 -12.65
C LEU A 16 -37.28 -1.06 -13.57
N PHE A 17 -35.99 -1.13 -13.18
CA PHE A 17 -34.99 -1.87 -13.96
C PHE A 17 -35.10 -3.40 -13.79
N PHE A 18 -35.68 -3.88 -12.67
CA PHE A 18 -35.93 -5.32 -12.45
C PHE A 18 -37.26 -5.83 -13.00
N THR A 19 -38.04 -4.99 -13.71
CA THR A 19 -39.31 -5.39 -14.32
C THR A 19 -39.15 -5.85 -15.77
N GLY A 20 -38.22 -6.78 -16.04
CA GLY A 20 -38.26 -7.58 -17.28
C GLY A 20 -39.42 -8.57 -17.22
N CYS A 21 -40.32 -8.51 -18.16
CA CYS A 21 -41.56 -9.28 -18.23
C CYS A 21 -41.34 -10.79 -18.02
N SER A 22 -41.94 -11.35 -16.96
CA SER A 22 -42.44 -12.72 -16.96
C SER A 22 -43.61 -12.82 -16.01
N PHE A 23 -44.72 -13.34 -16.52
CA PHE A 23 -45.93 -13.64 -15.74
C PHE A 23 -45.72 -14.95 -14.98
N GLY A 24 -45.75 -14.93 -13.65
CA GLY A 24 -46.07 -16.14 -12.91
C GLY A 24 -45.12 -16.58 -11.75
N GLU A 25 -44.17 -15.78 -11.32
CA GLU A 25 -43.37 -16.13 -10.11
C GLU A 25 -43.56 -15.09 -9.01
N SER A 26 -43.59 -15.56 -7.73
CA SER A 26 -43.64 -14.72 -6.56
C SER A 26 -42.42 -13.82 -6.56
N ARG A 27 -42.59 -12.49 -6.63
CA ARG A 27 -41.49 -11.52 -6.55
C ARG A 27 -40.84 -11.62 -5.14
N GLU A 28 -39.60 -11.98 -5.12
CA GLU A 28 -38.80 -11.85 -3.87
C GLU A 28 -38.72 -10.36 -3.51
N GLU A 29 -38.95 -10.04 -2.24
CA GLU A 29 -38.85 -8.68 -1.73
C GLU A 29 -37.38 -8.27 -1.67
N VAL A 30 -37.03 -7.11 -2.24
CA VAL A 30 -35.67 -6.56 -2.20
C VAL A 30 -35.51 -5.76 -0.92
N HIS A 31 -34.57 -6.19 -0.11
CA HIS A 31 -34.15 -5.55 1.15
C HIS A 31 -32.90 -4.70 0.92
N SER A 32 -32.61 -3.82 1.88
CA SER A 32 -31.37 -3.04 1.85
C SER A 32 -30.74 -2.93 3.23
N ILE A 33 -29.42 -2.89 3.26
CA ILE A 33 -28.63 -2.66 4.46
C ILE A 33 -27.47 -1.72 4.15
N ALA A 34 -27.24 -0.73 5.03
CA ALA A 34 -26.14 0.21 4.92
C ALA A 34 -25.04 -0.11 5.93
N GLY A 35 -23.79 0.05 5.52
CA GLY A 35 -22.64 -0.15 6.39
C GLY A 35 -21.35 0.34 5.76
N ASN A 36 -20.25 0.11 6.47
CA ASN A 36 -18.91 0.43 5.98
C ASN A 36 -18.32 -0.78 5.25
N VAL A 37 -17.73 -0.54 4.10
CA VAL A 37 -16.99 -1.56 3.33
C VAL A 37 -15.69 -1.86 4.07
N LEU A 38 -15.54 -3.07 4.56
CA LEU A 38 -14.28 -3.55 5.19
C LEU A 38 -13.33 -4.10 4.14
N GLU A 39 -13.86 -4.90 3.23
CA GLU A 39 -13.13 -5.59 2.17
C GLU A 39 -14.03 -5.70 0.95
N PHE A 40 -13.44 -5.69 -0.25
CA PHE A 40 -14.15 -6.03 -1.48
C PHE A 40 -13.17 -6.53 -2.55
N SER A 41 -13.73 -7.28 -3.50
CA SER A 41 -13.12 -7.74 -4.74
C SER A 41 -14.19 -7.67 -5.84
N ASP A 42 -13.88 -8.11 -7.04
CA ASP A 42 -14.83 -8.13 -8.16
C ASP A 42 -16.08 -8.99 -7.89
N THR A 43 -15.96 -9.97 -6.98
CA THR A 43 -17.03 -10.91 -6.69
C THR A 43 -17.53 -10.87 -5.25
N ASN A 44 -16.83 -10.20 -4.33
CA ASN A 44 -17.13 -10.27 -2.91
C ASN A 44 -16.98 -8.93 -2.21
N LEU A 45 -17.89 -8.65 -1.27
CA LEU A 45 -17.86 -7.44 -0.44
C LEU A 45 -18.20 -7.80 1.00
N ILE A 46 -17.38 -7.33 1.96
CA ILE A 46 -17.68 -7.44 3.38
C ILE A 46 -18.14 -6.07 3.88
N LEU A 47 -19.39 -6.03 4.36
CA LEU A 47 -20.03 -4.86 4.92
C LEU A 47 -20.09 -4.95 6.44
N SER A 48 -19.59 -3.95 7.14
CA SER A 48 -19.70 -3.84 8.60
C SER A 48 -20.79 -2.84 8.99
N THR A 49 -21.68 -3.29 9.86
CA THR A 49 -22.70 -2.44 10.50
C THR A 49 -22.36 -2.24 11.98
N SER A 50 -23.20 -1.52 12.72
CA SER A 50 -23.07 -1.41 14.17
C SER A 50 -23.30 -2.71 14.95
N THR A 51 -23.89 -3.72 14.31
CA THR A 51 -24.32 -4.96 14.99
C THR A 51 -23.59 -6.21 14.51
N ALA A 52 -23.17 -6.27 13.23
CA ALA A 52 -22.53 -7.45 12.63
C ALA A 52 -21.76 -7.09 11.36
N GLN A 53 -20.99 -8.06 10.86
CA GLN A 53 -20.39 -8.06 9.54
C GLN A 53 -21.17 -9.02 8.65
N TYR A 54 -21.37 -8.63 7.39
CA TYR A 54 -22.08 -9.39 6.38
C TYR A 54 -21.25 -9.53 5.13
N GLN A 55 -21.22 -10.72 4.57
CA GLN A 55 -20.51 -11.00 3.33
C GLN A 55 -21.49 -11.09 2.17
N PHE A 56 -21.23 -10.33 1.10
CA PHE A 56 -22.05 -10.28 -0.10
C PHE A 56 -21.27 -10.78 -1.31
N ASP A 57 -21.89 -11.62 -2.12
CA ASP A 57 -21.44 -11.90 -3.49
C ASP A 57 -21.97 -10.78 -4.40
N ILE A 58 -21.05 -10.02 -4.99
CA ILE A 58 -21.36 -8.89 -5.87
C ILE A 58 -21.07 -9.18 -7.35
N SER A 59 -20.71 -10.42 -7.70
CA SER A 59 -20.33 -10.81 -9.07
C SER A 59 -21.36 -10.45 -10.15
N ASN A 60 -22.65 -10.42 -9.78
CA ASN A 60 -23.76 -10.05 -10.64
C ASN A 60 -24.52 -8.79 -10.16
N ALA A 61 -24.01 -8.11 -9.14
CA ALA A 61 -24.67 -6.96 -8.55
C ALA A 61 -24.51 -5.71 -9.44
N GLN A 62 -25.59 -4.97 -9.62
CA GLN A 62 -25.56 -3.71 -10.38
C GLN A 62 -25.14 -2.55 -9.46
N GLN A 63 -24.12 -1.81 -9.86
CA GLN A 63 -23.79 -0.57 -9.18
C GLN A 63 -24.80 0.52 -9.57
N VAL A 64 -25.38 1.17 -8.57
CA VAL A 64 -26.18 2.38 -8.80
C VAL A 64 -25.23 3.54 -9.00
N GLU A 65 -25.17 4.05 -10.22
CA GLU A 65 -24.25 5.12 -10.60
C GLU A 65 -24.61 6.43 -9.88
N ASN A 66 -23.65 6.95 -9.13
CA ASN A 66 -23.73 8.27 -8.47
C ASN A 66 -22.38 9.01 -8.50
N GLY A 67 -21.45 8.57 -9.36
CA GLY A 67 -20.13 9.14 -9.51
C GLY A 67 -19.16 8.80 -8.36
N LEU A 68 -19.54 7.90 -7.46
CA LEU A 68 -18.70 7.44 -6.34
C LEU A 68 -18.13 6.06 -6.65
N VAL A 69 -16.89 5.84 -6.24
CA VAL A 69 -16.18 4.58 -6.43
C VAL A 69 -16.27 3.74 -5.17
N LEU A 70 -16.49 2.43 -5.33
CA LEU A 70 -16.44 1.47 -4.23
C LEU A 70 -15.00 1.36 -3.72
N ALA A 71 -14.83 1.49 -2.41
CA ALA A 71 -13.52 1.47 -1.78
C ALA A 71 -13.62 0.92 -0.36
N VAL A 72 -12.52 0.36 0.14
CA VAL A 72 -12.39 -0.01 1.55
C VAL A 72 -12.53 1.24 2.41
N GLY A 73 -13.42 1.17 3.42
CA GLY A 73 -13.72 2.29 4.32
C GLY A 73 -14.82 3.24 3.84
N CYS A 74 -15.29 3.16 2.57
CA CYS A 74 -16.48 3.91 2.18
C CYS A 74 -17.75 3.32 2.82
N GLN A 75 -18.83 4.10 2.83
CA GLN A 75 -20.16 3.58 3.14
C GLN A 75 -20.80 3.04 1.87
N ALA A 76 -21.48 1.90 1.97
CA ALA A 76 -22.27 1.36 0.89
C ALA A 76 -23.65 0.91 1.39
N VAL A 77 -24.63 0.99 0.51
CA VAL A 77 -25.94 0.37 0.70
C VAL A 77 -26.00 -0.85 -0.21
N MET A 78 -26.17 -2.03 0.38
CA MET A 78 -26.33 -3.29 -0.36
C MET A 78 -27.81 -3.58 -0.53
N TYR A 79 -28.22 -3.97 -1.74
CA TYR A 79 -29.56 -4.43 -2.07
C TYR A 79 -29.51 -5.94 -2.29
N TYR A 80 -30.38 -6.69 -1.62
CA TYR A 80 -30.38 -8.15 -1.62
C TYR A 80 -31.79 -8.72 -1.50
N THR A 81 -31.95 -9.99 -1.83
CA THR A 81 -33.19 -10.77 -1.61
C THR A 81 -32.92 -11.89 -0.58
N GLY A 82 -33.97 -12.35 0.08
CA GLY A 82 -33.84 -13.37 1.12
C GLY A 82 -33.52 -12.83 2.52
N GLU A 83 -33.07 -13.70 3.42
CA GLU A 83 -32.80 -13.34 4.82
C GLU A 83 -31.37 -12.79 5.00
N LEU A 84 -31.25 -11.77 5.83
CA LEU A 84 -29.96 -11.21 6.23
C LEU A 84 -29.30 -12.13 7.26
N THR A 85 -28.18 -12.74 6.89
CA THR A 85 -27.40 -13.63 7.76
C THR A 85 -25.92 -13.25 7.76
N ASN A 86 -25.25 -13.45 8.87
CA ASN A 86 -23.80 -13.29 9.01
C ASN A 86 -23.02 -14.61 8.98
N GLN A 87 -23.69 -15.71 8.69
CA GLN A 87 -23.11 -17.06 8.63
C GLN A 87 -22.93 -17.58 7.20
N GLU A 88 -23.58 -16.95 6.22
CA GLU A 88 -23.53 -17.34 4.81
C GLU A 88 -23.31 -16.12 3.93
N VAL A 89 -22.79 -16.36 2.70
CA VAL A 89 -22.63 -15.31 1.69
C VAL A 89 -23.99 -14.96 1.09
N ILE A 90 -24.32 -13.69 1.11
CA ILE A 90 -25.60 -13.15 0.64
C ILE A 90 -25.44 -12.71 -0.81
N GLN A 91 -26.38 -13.13 -1.68
CA GLN A 91 -26.39 -12.69 -3.07
C GLN A 91 -26.88 -11.24 -3.17
N ALA A 92 -25.99 -10.34 -3.61
CA ALA A 92 -26.36 -8.94 -3.83
C ALA A 92 -27.06 -8.77 -5.20
N GLN A 93 -28.13 -8.00 -5.21
CA GLN A 93 -28.82 -7.57 -6.42
C GLN A 93 -28.21 -6.26 -6.97
N GLY A 94 -27.70 -5.43 -6.10
CA GLY A 94 -27.02 -4.19 -6.42
C GLY A 94 -26.39 -3.54 -5.21
N TYR A 95 -25.61 -2.49 -5.46
CA TYR A 95 -25.05 -1.66 -4.40
C TYR A 95 -24.96 -0.21 -4.82
N GLN A 96 -25.00 0.68 -3.84
CA GLN A 96 -24.78 2.11 -4.00
C GLN A 96 -23.72 2.58 -3.02
N VAL A 97 -22.67 3.22 -3.53
CA VAL A 97 -21.65 3.85 -2.69
C VAL A 97 -22.21 5.16 -2.17
N SER A 98 -22.02 5.42 -0.87
CA SER A 98 -22.37 6.70 -0.25
C SER A 98 -21.14 7.33 0.39
N ARG A 99 -21.11 8.67 0.42
CA ARG A 99 -20.07 9.40 1.14
C ARG A 99 -20.40 9.40 2.63
N PRO A 100 -19.41 9.15 3.51
CA PRO A 100 -19.56 9.47 4.93
C PRO A 100 -19.81 10.98 5.05
N SER A 101 -20.59 11.38 6.04
CA SER A 101 -20.73 12.81 6.38
C SER A 101 -19.34 13.32 6.78
N ALA A 102 -18.95 14.50 6.30
CA ALA A 102 -17.69 15.15 6.68
C ALA A 102 -17.59 15.48 8.19
N ALA A 103 -18.68 15.26 8.94
CA ALA A 103 -18.77 15.50 10.38
C ALA A 103 -18.34 14.28 11.23
N ASP A 104 -18.14 13.10 10.62
CA ASP A 104 -17.78 11.89 11.37
C ASP A 104 -16.25 11.76 11.45
N GLU A 105 -15.63 12.52 12.33
CA GLU A 105 -14.23 12.32 12.70
C GLU A 105 -14.10 10.92 13.34
N VAL A 106 -13.29 10.06 12.71
CA VAL A 106 -13.06 8.71 13.22
C VAL A 106 -11.97 8.78 14.28
N VAL A 107 -12.37 8.57 15.52
CA VAL A 107 -11.45 8.43 16.66
C VAL A 107 -11.06 6.98 16.80
N VAL A 108 -9.76 6.69 16.88
CA VAL A 108 -9.25 5.35 17.17
C VAL A 108 -9.46 5.06 18.65
N ALA A 109 -10.16 3.95 18.93
CA ALA A 109 -10.29 3.50 20.31
C ALA A 109 -8.92 3.04 20.83
N THR A 110 -8.60 3.40 22.07
CA THR A 110 -7.37 2.93 22.74
C THR A 110 -7.35 1.41 22.78
N GLY A 111 -6.23 0.83 22.35
CA GLY A 111 -6.06 -0.62 22.33
C GLY A 111 -5.84 -1.21 23.71
N ASN A 112 -5.86 -2.55 23.78
CA ASN A 112 -5.66 -3.30 25.03
C ASN A 112 -4.17 -3.50 25.39
N THR A 113 -3.24 -3.14 24.51
CA THR A 113 -1.80 -3.17 24.77
C THR A 113 -1.24 -1.74 24.84
N PRO A 114 -0.12 -1.50 25.56
CA PRO A 114 0.49 -0.16 25.59
C PRO A 114 0.84 0.37 24.19
N GLU A 115 1.33 -0.51 23.30
CA GLU A 115 1.72 -0.14 21.95
C GLU A 115 0.51 0.29 21.10
N SER A 116 -0.59 -0.46 21.13
CA SER A 116 -1.81 -0.10 20.40
C SER A 116 -2.48 1.13 20.97
N SER A 117 -2.36 1.37 22.29
CA SER A 117 -2.82 2.61 22.91
C SER A 117 -2.00 3.81 22.44
N ALA A 118 -0.66 3.68 22.44
CA ALA A 118 0.23 4.77 22.02
C ALA A 118 -0.02 5.20 20.55
N VAL A 119 -0.21 4.25 19.64
CA VAL A 119 -0.56 4.54 18.24
C VAL A 119 -1.92 5.25 18.14
N ALA A 120 -2.92 4.80 18.91
CA ALA A 120 -4.23 5.40 18.93
C ALA A 120 -4.18 6.86 19.46
N ASP A 121 -3.47 7.09 20.54
CA ASP A 121 -3.30 8.41 21.14
C ASP A 121 -2.57 9.35 20.17
N LEU A 122 -1.50 8.87 19.53
CA LEU A 122 -0.77 9.61 18.52
C LEU A 122 -1.66 9.98 17.32
N TYR A 123 -2.38 9.02 16.74
CA TYR A 123 -3.32 9.29 15.67
C TYR A 123 -4.37 10.35 16.07
N ASN A 124 -4.95 10.23 17.27
CA ASN A 124 -5.98 11.11 17.74
C ASN A 124 -5.46 12.53 18.03
N SER A 125 -4.18 12.69 18.35
CA SER A 125 -3.52 13.99 18.55
C SER A 125 -3.17 14.72 17.24
N MET A 126 -3.07 14.00 16.12
CA MET A 126 -2.67 14.55 14.81
C MET A 126 -3.79 15.41 14.21
N THR A 127 -3.42 16.50 13.54
CA THR A 127 -4.32 17.28 12.68
C THR A 127 -4.65 16.51 11.39
N LEU A 128 -5.64 16.95 10.62
CA LEU A 128 -5.95 16.35 9.33
C LEU A 128 -4.78 16.47 8.37
N GLU A 129 -4.09 17.61 8.38
CA GLU A 129 -2.90 17.89 7.57
C GLU A 129 -1.81 16.86 7.85
N GLN A 130 -1.51 16.62 9.11
CA GLN A 130 -0.53 15.62 9.53
C GLN A 130 -0.94 14.19 9.15
N LYS A 131 -2.21 13.83 9.34
CA LYS A 131 -2.74 12.52 8.95
C LYS A 131 -2.60 12.27 7.44
N VAL A 132 -2.93 13.28 6.62
CA VAL A 132 -2.79 13.16 5.15
C VAL A 132 -1.33 13.02 4.74
N GLY A 133 -0.44 13.77 5.37
CA GLY A 133 1.00 13.68 5.11
C GLY A 133 1.57 12.28 5.37
N GLN A 134 1.05 11.56 6.40
CA GLN A 134 1.48 10.19 6.69
C GLN A 134 1.08 9.16 5.62
N LEU A 135 0.44 9.57 4.54
CA LEU A 135 0.20 8.75 3.35
C LEU A 135 1.32 8.86 2.28
N ILE A 136 2.33 9.73 2.49
CA ILE A 136 3.28 10.11 1.43
C ILE A 136 4.71 9.75 1.83
N LEU A 137 5.41 8.98 0.97
CA LEU A 137 6.86 8.90 0.90
C LEU A 137 7.32 9.84 -0.21
N ALA A 138 7.86 10.99 0.15
CA ALA A 138 8.26 12.04 -0.78
C ALA A 138 9.65 11.75 -1.36
N ASN A 139 9.87 11.94 -2.66
CA ASN A 139 11.22 12.01 -3.16
C ASN A 139 11.92 13.23 -2.54
N TYR A 140 13.15 13.01 -2.09
CA TYR A 140 13.95 14.04 -1.46
C TYR A 140 14.49 15.04 -2.49
N ASP A 141 14.49 16.29 -2.14
CA ASP A 141 15.22 17.36 -2.81
C ASP A 141 15.68 18.33 -1.74
N ALA A 142 16.98 18.47 -1.55
CA ALA A 142 17.58 19.31 -0.53
C ALA A 142 17.09 20.77 -0.56
N ALA A 143 16.70 21.29 -1.73
CA ALA A 143 16.21 22.66 -1.89
C ALA A 143 14.81 22.85 -1.32
N THR A 144 13.95 21.83 -1.36
CA THR A 144 12.53 21.91 -1.02
C THR A 144 12.14 21.04 0.18
N ALA A 145 12.98 20.10 0.61
CA ALA A 145 12.66 19.14 1.68
C ALA A 145 12.18 19.79 2.98
N GLY A 146 12.79 20.92 3.37
CA GLY A 146 12.35 21.68 4.56
C GLY A 146 10.94 22.23 4.43
N GLU A 147 10.57 22.75 3.26
CA GLU A 147 9.23 23.23 2.96
C GLU A 147 8.22 22.09 2.90
N ILE A 148 8.58 20.99 2.23
CA ILE A 148 7.74 19.78 2.16
C ILE A 148 7.50 19.20 3.53
N ALA A 149 8.54 19.10 4.38
CA ALA A 149 8.40 18.61 5.75
C ALA A 149 7.41 19.44 6.59
N GLN A 150 7.46 20.78 6.46
CA GLN A 150 6.60 21.69 7.22
C GLN A 150 5.17 21.79 6.68
N ASN A 151 4.99 21.73 5.35
CA ASN A 151 3.69 21.99 4.74
C ASN A 151 2.92 20.73 4.37
N CYS A 152 3.62 19.60 4.14
CA CYS A 152 3.01 18.35 3.72
C CYS A 152 3.11 17.24 4.78
N HIS A 153 3.93 17.38 5.82
CA HIS A 153 4.09 16.40 6.92
C HIS A 153 4.29 14.95 6.45
N PRO A 154 5.20 14.65 5.48
CA PRO A 154 5.28 13.34 4.85
C PRO A 154 5.65 12.24 5.86
N ALA A 155 5.30 11.00 5.53
CA ALA A 155 5.75 9.83 6.29
C ALA A 155 7.26 9.65 6.23
N GLY A 156 7.91 10.12 5.17
CA GLY A 156 9.35 10.03 4.99
C GLY A 156 9.83 10.62 3.68
N PHE A 157 11.15 10.57 3.49
CA PHE A 157 11.84 10.96 2.27
C PHE A 157 12.58 9.78 1.66
N LEU A 158 12.58 9.69 0.33
CA LEU A 158 13.36 8.75 -0.45
C LEU A 158 14.44 9.49 -1.23
N LEU A 159 15.69 9.11 -1.02
CA LEU A 159 16.88 9.75 -1.59
C LEU A 159 17.38 8.98 -2.80
N GLY A 160 17.67 9.71 -3.87
CA GLY A 160 18.31 9.23 -5.09
C GLY A 160 19.83 9.43 -5.08
N SER A 161 20.52 8.96 -6.13
CA SER A 161 21.98 9.07 -6.25
C SER A 161 22.49 10.52 -6.24
N GLU A 162 21.72 11.45 -6.76
CA GLU A 162 22.01 12.88 -6.85
C GLU A 162 22.10 13.53 -5.47
N ASP A 163 21.32 13.06 -4.49
CA ASP A 163 21.27 13.63 -3.15
C ASP A 163 22.56 13.39 -2.34
N PHE A 164 23.26 12.33 -2.69
CA PHE A 164 24.53 11.93 -2.06
C PHE A 164 25.75 12.58 -2.70
N ALA A 165 25.59 13.28 -3.83
CA ALA A 165 26.71 13.81 -4.59
C ALA A 165 27.41 14.97 -3.83
N GLY A 166 28.74 14.90 -3.74
CA GLY A 166 29.57 15.96 -3.16
C GLY A 166 29.49 16.10 -1.64
N LYS A 167 28.87 15.14 -0.94
CA LYS A 167 28.74 15.13 0.53
C LYS A 167 29.49 13.93 1.10
N ASP A 168 30.11 14.09 2.25
CA ASP A 168 30.60 12.97 3.05
C ASP A 168 29.50 12.44 4.01
N ALA A 169 29.78 11.35 4.70
CA ALA A 169 28.79 10.73 5.57
C ALA A 169 28.33 11.66 6.72
N ALA A 170 29.25 12.44 7.29
CA ALA A 170 28.93 13.36 8.39
C ALA A 170 28.05 14.53 7.90
N ALA A 171 28.35 15.08 6.73
CA ALA A 171 27.53 16.13 6.10
C ALA A 171 26.12 15.62 5.77
N MET A 172 26.01 14.39 5.25
CA MET A 172 24.72 13.78 4.94
C MET A 172 23.88 13.54 6.20
N ALA A 173 24.47 12.93 7.22
CA ALA A 173 23.81 12.70 8.50
C ALA A 173 23.37 14.01 9.17
N GLN A 174 24.20 15.06 9.10
CA GLN A 174 23.85 16.39 9.63
C GLN A 174 22.67 17.02 8.85
N GLU A 175 22.63 16.86 7.54
CA GLU A 175 21.55 17.39 6.68
C GLU A 175 20.21 16.69 6.99
N LEU A 176 20.24 15.39 7.25
CA LEU A 176 19.04 14.60 7.51
C LEU A 176 18.58 14.65 8.98
N ALA A 177 19.45 15.01 9.92
CA ALA A 177 19.14 15.01 11.36
C ALA A 177 17.86 15.81 11.74
N PRO A 178 17.55 16.99 11.15
CA PRO A 178 16.34 17.73 11.48
C PRO A 178 15.04 16.96 11.18
N TYR A 179 15.07 16.04 10.21
CA TYR A 179 13.87 15.29 9.79
C TYR A 179 13.57 14.10 10.70
N GLN A 180 14.49 13.70 11.59
CA GLN A 180 14.27 12.59 12.53
C GLN A 180 13.37 12.95 13.72
N THR A 181 13.15 14.23 13.99
CA THR A 181 12.49 14.71 15.21
C THR A 181 11.29 15.62 14.95
N LEU A 182 10.74 15.60 13.72
CA LEU A 182 9.60 16.43 13.37
C LEU A 182 8.32 15.96 14.10
N GLU A 183 7.74 16.85 14.90
CA GLU A 183 6.40 16.74 15.50
C GLU A 183 6.12 15.43 16.28
N GLY A 184 7.13 14.84 16.93
CA GLY A 184 6.97 13.63 17.74
C GLY A 184 6.87 12.32 16.93
N VAL A 185 6.86 12.39 15.60
CA VAL A 185 6.88 11.24 14.69
C VAL A 185 8.10 11.36 13.78
N GLY A 186 9.11 10.49 13.96
CA GLY A 186 10.28 10.43 13.09
C GLY A 186 9.90 10.07 11.65
N LEU A 187 10.71 10.51 10.70
CA LEU A 187 10.50 10.23 9.29
C LEU A 187 11.23 8.96 8.86
N TRP A 188 10.64 8.22 7.91
CA TRP A 188 11.40 7.28 7.11
C TRP A 188 12.39 8.06 6.25
N LEU A 189 13.68 7.80 6.37
CA LEU A 189 14.73 8.31 5.50
C LEU A 189 15.32 7.13 4.75
N GLY A 190 14.97 6.99 3.49
CA GLY A 190 15.21 5.77 2.74
C GLY A 190 15.87 5.97 1.39
N THR A 191 16.33 4.86 0.85
CA THR A 191 16.87 4.76 -0.50
C THR A 191 16.61 3.36 -1.07
N SER A 192 17.06 3.08 -2.31
CA SER A 192 16.97 1.76 -2.95
C SER A 192 18.36 1.15 -3.13
N GLU A 193 19.08 0.89 -2.06
CA GLU A 193 20.41 0.28 -2.15
C GLU A 193 20.30 -1.24 -2.29
N GLU A 194 20.17 -1.74 -3.53
CA GLU A 194 20.01 -3.17 -3.85
C GLU A 194 21.32 -3.91 -4.05
N GLY A 195 22.35 -3.19 -4.46
CA GLY A 195 23.57 -3.73 -5.03
C GLY A 195 23.49 -3.91 -6.55
N GLY A 196 24.61 -4.21 -7.18
CA GLY A 196 24.72 -4.41 -8.63
C GLY A 196 24.45 -3.15 -9.44
N THR A 197 23.30 -3.06 -10.11
CA THR A 197 22.93 -1.93 -10.97
C THR A 197 22.15 -0.84 -10.25
N VAL A 198 21.66 -1.10 -9.03
CA VAL A 198 20.88 -0.14 -8.24
C VAL A 198 21.62 0.15 -6.94
N VAL A 199 22.47 1.16 -6.98
CA VAL A 199 23.47 1.49 -5.96
C VAL A 199 23.55 3.00 -5.73
N PRO A 200 22.48 3.67 -5.32
CA PRO A 200 22.44 5.11 -5.15
C PRO A 200 23.48 5.62 -4.15
N VAL A 201 23.80 4.87 -3.11
CA VAL A 201 24.78 5.22 -2.09
C VAL A 201 26.16 4.66 -2.43
N SER A 202 26.29 3.35 -2.56
CA SER A 202 27.60 2.70 -2.74
C SER A 202 28.21 2.93 -4.12
N GLY A 203 27.41 3.39 -5.09
CA GLY A 203 27.90 3.87 -6.38
C GLY A 203 28.73 5.14 -6.30
N ASN A 204 28.64 5.88 -5.18
CA ASN A 204 29.46 7.03 -4.90
C ASN A 204 30.77 6.62 -4.18
N SER A 205 31.91 6.85 -4.82
CA SER A 205 33.24 6.49 -4.30
C SER A 205 33.62 7.22 -3.02
N THR A 206 32.92 8.28 -2.62
CA THR A 206 33.09 8.95 -1.32
C THR A 206 32.72 8.04 -0.16
N TYR A 207 31.71 7.17 -0.35
CA TYR A 207 31.21 6.29 0.72
C TYR A 207 31.83 4.89 0.67
N ARG A 208 32.09 4.37 -0.54
CA ARG A 208 32.65 3.02 -0.72
C ARG A 208 33.52 2.96 -1.96
N SER A 209 34.69 2.31 -1.89
CA SER A 209 35.64 2.21 -3.01
C SER A 209 35.06 1.43 -4.20
N PHE A 210 34.17 0.46 -3.94
CA PHE A 210 33.44 -0.31 -4.96
C PHE A 210 31.97 -0.44 -4.54
N PRO A 211 31.03 -0.37 -5.49
CA PRO A 211 29.60 -0.60 -5.19
C PRO A 211 29.35 -1.96 -4.55
N PHE A 212 28.27 -2.11 -3.80
CA PHE A 212 27.81 -3.43 -3.37
C PHE A 212 27.49 -4.33 -4.56
N TYR A 213 27.84 -5.58 -4.43
CA TYR A 213 27.58 -6.58 -5.43
C TYR A 213 26.08 -6.86 -5.57
N SER A 214 25.66 -7.31 -6.78
CA SER A 214 24.31 -7.83 -6.97
C SER A 214 24.08 -9.11 -6.18
N PRO A 215 22.83 -9.50 -5.87
CA PRO A 215 22.55 -10.78 -5.23
C PRO A 215 23.18 -11.98 -5.96
N GLN A 216 23.18 -11.97 -7.29
CA GLN A 216 23.83 -13.02 -8.08
C GLN A 216 25.35 -13.08 -7.87
N GLN A 217 26.01 -11.93 -7.79
CA GLN A 217 27.47 -11.87 -7.58
C GLN A 217 27.84 -12.34 -6.16
N ILE A 218 27.06 -11.98 -5.14
CA ILE A 218 27.26 -12.46 -3.77
C ILE A 218 27.07 -13.98 -3.73
N TYR A 219 25.98 -14.48 -4.29
CA TYR A 219 25.70 -15.92 -4.34
C TYR A 219 26.80 -16.69 -5.07
N ALA A 220 27.25 -16.20 -6.21
CA ALA A 220 28.31 -16.86 -7.01
C ALA A 220 29.67 -16.88 -6.31
N SER A 221 29.99 -15.86 -5.50
CA SER A 221 31.31 -15.76 -4.85
C SER A 221 31.35 -16.32 -3.42
N GLN A 222 30.22 -16.25 -2.67
CA GLN A 222 30.17 -16.54 -1.23
C GLN A 222 29.04 -17.51 -0.86
N GLY A 223 28.16 -17.87 -1.80
CA GLY A 223 26.95 -18.66 -1.53
C GLY A 223 25.97 -17.90 -0.64
N MET A 224 25.01 -18.61 -0.03
CA MET A 224 24.02 -18.02 0.87
C MET A 224 24.64 -17.34 2.10
N ALA A 225 25.74 -17.89 2.61
CA ALA A 225 26.43 -17.35 3.78
C ALA A 225 26.96 -15.90 3.61
N GLY A 226 27.10 -15.42 2.36
CA GLY A 226 27.55 -14.07 2.06
C GLY A 226 26.50 -12.97 2.37
N PHE A 227 25.21 -13.30 2.36
CA PHE A 227 24.15 -12.29 2.46
C PHE A 227 24.07 -11.63 3.83
N ASP A 228 24.30 -12.37 4.92
CA ASP A 228 24.28 -11.79 6.27
C ASP A 228 25.34 -10.68 6.43
N SER A 229 26.58 -10.96 6.03
CA SER A 229 27.68 -10.00 6.16
C SER A 229 27.56 -8.80 5.22
N ASP A 230 27.14 -9.04 3.96
CA ASP A 230 26.92 -7.98 2.97
C ASP A 230 25.77 -7.07 3.38
N THR A 231 24.67 -7.63 3.87
CA THR A 231 23.52 -6.84 4.33
C THR A 231 23.87 -6.01 5.55
N LYS A 232 24.61 -6.56 6.52
CA LYS A 232 25.08 -5.79 7.69
C LYS A 232 25.95 -4.61 7.28
N GLU A 233 26.96 -4.84 6.42
CA GLU A 233 27.83 -3.77 5.92
C GLU A 233 27.02 -2.68 5.21
N ARG A 234 26.02 -3.09 4.40
CA ARG A 234 25.12 -2.19 3.70
C ARG A 234 24.29 -1.34 4.67
N CYS A 235 23.66 -1.97 5.65
CA CYS A 235 22.87 -1.29 6.66
C CYS A 235 23.72 -0.36 7.55
N GLU A 236 24.94 -0.76 7.92
CA GLU A 236 25.88 0.09 8.64
C GLU A 236 26.23 1.35 7.82
N LEU A 237 26.47 1.21 6.53
CA LEU A 237 26.68 2.35 5.64
C LEU A 237 25.45 3.25 5.61
N LEU A 238 24.25 2.72 5.37
CA LEU A 238 23.01 3.50 5.33
C LEU A 238 22.78 4.25 6.65
N ALA A 239 22.89 3.55 7.78
CA ALA A 239 22.73 4.15 9.11
C ALA A 239 23.75 5.26 9.39
N SER A 240 25.00 5.12 8.92
CA SER A 240 26.03 6.16 9.06
C SER A 240 25.69 7.47 8.34
N LEU A 241 24.81 7.39 7.33
CA LEU A 241 24.28 8.53 6.58
C LEU A 241 23.00 9.10 7.18
N GLY A 242 22.47 8.50 8.25
CA GLY A 242 21.19 8.88 8.85
C GLY A 242 19.96 8.22 8.17
N LEU A 243 20.18 7.20 7.34
CA LEU A 243 19.09 6.46 6.70
C LEU A 243 18.63 5.30 7.60
N ASN A 244 17.32 5.05 7.61
CA ASN A 244 16.67 4.02 8.42
C ASN A 244 15.73 3.11 7.62
N LEU A 245 15.67 3.29 6.30
CA LEU A 245 14.80 2.54 5.38
C LEU A 245 15.58 2.15 4.12
N ASN A 246 15.42 0.91 3.67
CA ASN A 246 15.92 0.46 2.37
C ASN A 246 14.82 -0.22 1.57
N LEU A 247 14.52 0.28 0.37
CA LEU A 247 13.59 -0.34 -0.57
C LEU A 247 14.29 -1.54 -1.24
N ALA A 248 14.57 -2.55 -0.47
CA ALA A 248 15.17 -3.85 -0.78
C ALA A 248 14.78 -4.87 0.30
N PRO A 249 14.78 -6.18 0.01
CA PRO A 249 15.26 -6.84 -1.20
C PRO A 249 14.25 -6.86 -2.35
N VAL A 250 14.75 -7.14 -3.58
CA VAL A 250 13.93 -7.59 -4.70
C VAL A 250 13.59 -9.06 -4.48
N ILE A 251 12.29 -9.35 -4.35
CA ILE A 251 11.79 -10.70 -4.01
C ILE A 251 11.39 -11.51 -5.24
N ASN A 252 11.35 -10.87 -6.43
CA ASN A 252 10.88 -11.50 -7.65
C ASN A 252 11.84 -12.58 -8.11
N ILE A 253 11.28 -13.63 -8.73
CA ILE A 253 12.04 -14.70 -9.33
C ILE A 253 12.18 -14.46 -10.82
N SER A 254 13.42 -14.43 -11.30
CA SER A 254 13.74 -14.43 -12.70
C SER A 254 15.02 -15.24 -12.91
N THR A 255 14.95 -16.26 -13.77
CA THR A 255 16.08 -17.10 -14.19
C THR A 255 16.44 -16.87 -15.67
N ASP A 256 15.73 -15.97 -16.35
CA ASP A 256 15.93 -15.60 -17.74
C ASP A 256 16.75 -14.30 -17.87
N PRO A 257 18.01 -14.34 -18.35
CA PRO A 257 18.84 -13.16 -18.51
C PRO A 257 18.29 -12.10 -19.46
N SER A 258 17.30 -12.42 -20.28
CA SER A 258 16.66 -11.47 -21.18
C SER A 258 15.63 -10.57 -20.49
N GLN A 259 15.17 -10.96 -19.31
CA GLN A 259 14.23 -10.16 -18.52
C GLN A 259 14.94 -8.99 -17.82
N GLU A 260 14.32 -7.82 -17.85
CA GLU A 260 14.90 -6.59 -17.28
C GLU A 260 15.24 -6.74 -15.80
N ILE A 261 14.34 -7.39 -15.01
CA ILE A 261 14.54 -7.57 -13.57
C ILE A 261 15.66 -8.57 -13.24
N TYR A 262 16.07 -9.44 -14.17
CA TYR A 262 16.99 -10.53 -13.91
C TYR A 262 18.25 -10.12 -13.15
N SER A 263 18.91 -9.05 -13.60
CA SER A 263 20.16 -8.57 -12.98
C SER A 263 20.02 -8.05 -11.54
N ARG A 264 18.76 -7.83 -11.08
CA ARG A 264 18.41 -7.34 -9.74
C ARG A 264 17.90 -8.47 -8.83
N THR A 265 17.55 -9.63 -9.37
CA THR A 265 17.10 -10.81 -8.63
C THR A 265 18.27 -11.69 -8.20
N LEU A 266 17.99 -12.72 -7.39
CA LEU A 266 18.99 -13.74 -7.05
C LEU A 266 19.38 -14.61 -8.27
N GLY A 267 18.50 -14.71 -9.27
CA GLY A 267 18.71 -15.55 -10.45
C GLY A 267 18.56 -17.05 -10.16
N GLN A 268 17.89 -17.42 -9.10
CA GLN A 268 17.70 -18.79 -8.62
C GLN A 268 16.21 -19.14 -8.51
N ASP A 269 15.90 -20.36 -8.12
CA ASP A 269 14.55 -20.85 -7.88
C ASP A 269 13.89 -20.23 -6.62
N SER A 270 12.64 -20.63 -6.35
CA SER A 270 11.86 -20.10 -5.23
C SER A 270 12.42 -20.51 -3.86
N GLU A 271 13.05 -21.68 -3.73
CA GLU A 271 13.63 -22.14 -2.46
C GLU A 271 14.83 -21.28 -2.06
N LEU A 272 15.80 -21.13 -2.96
CA LEU A 272 16.99 -20.32 -2.71
C LEU A 272 16.66 -18.82 -2.59
N THR A 273 15.72 -18.33 -3.41
CA THR A 273 15.30 -16.94 -3.34
C THR A 273 14.56 -16.66 -2.01
N SER A 274 13.77 -17.60 -1.49
CA SER A 274 13.14 -17.47 -0.17
C SER A 274 14.15 -17.41 0.97
N GLN A 275 15.20 -18.24 0.91
CA GLN A 275 16.30 -18.17 1.89
C GLN A 275 17.02 -16.81 1.83
N TYR A 276 17.37 -16.36 0.62
CA TYR A 276 17.96 -15.04 0.41
C TYR A 276 17.12 -13.92 1.00
N VAL A 277 15.81 -13.89 0.70
CA VAL A 277 14.88 -12.86 1.22
C VAL A 277 14.82 -12.90 2.73
N ASN A 278 14.71 -14.10 3.33
CA ASN A 278 14.72 -14.28 4.77
C ASN A 278 16.01 -13.71 5.41
N ASP A 279 17.18 -14.09 4.90
CA ASP A 279 18.47 -13.68 5.45
C ASP A 279 18.66 -12.16 5.37
N VAL A 280 18.31 -11.55 4.22
CA VAL A 280 18.42 -10.10 4.03
C VAL A 280 17.46 -9.35 4.97
N VAL A 281 16.21 -9.81 5.10
CA VAL A 281 15.22 -9.17 6.00
C VAL A 281 15.70 -9.23 7.45
N GLN A 282 16.10 -10.40 7.93
CA GLN A 282 16.57 -10.56 9.32
C GLN A 282 17.81 -9.72 9.62
N ALA A 283 18.80 -9.72 8.71
CA ALA A 283 20.02 -8.93 8.87
C ALA A 283 19.75 -7.42 8.85
N SER A 284 18.81 -6.96 8.01
CA SER A 284 18.40 -5.55 7.94
C SER A 284 17.74 -5.10 9.24
N LEU A 285 16.75 -5.86 9.74
CA LEU A 285 16.07 -5.58 11.00
C LEU A 285 17.03 -5.59 12.19
N ALA A 286 17.95 -6.55 12.25
CA ALA A 286 18.99 -6.62 13.27
C ALA A 286 19.96 -5.43 13.24
N SER A 287 20.03 -4.73 12.10
CA SER A 287 20.87 -3.55 11.88
C SER A 287 20.08 -2.21 11.98
N ASN A 288 18.82 -2.24 12.42
CA ASN A 288 17.92 -1.09 12.54
C ASN A 288 17.72 -0.32 11.23
N VAL A 289 17.72 -1.01 10.09
CA VAL A 289 17.31 -0.48 8.79
C VAL A 289 16.12 -1.31 8.30
N GLU A 290 14.97 -0.66 8.18
CA GLU A 290 13.75 -1.33 7.76
C GLU A 290 13.81 -1.76 6.29
N PRO A 291 13.57 -3.05 5.98
CA PRO A 291 13.49 -3.53 4.61
C PRO A 291 12.08 -3.34 4.03
N VAL A 292 12.01 -3.04 2.74
CA VAL A 292 10.75 -3.05 1.97
C VAL A 292 10.85 -4.09 0.87
N LEU A 293 9.97 -5.10 0.92
CA LEU A 293 9.91 -6.15 -0.09
C LEU A 293 9.41 -5.58 -1.43
N LYS A 294 10.09 -5.85 -2.52
CA LYS A 294 9.69 -5.37 -3.85
C LYS A 294 10.04 -6.36 -4.98
N TYR A 295 9.20 -6.48 -5.98
CA TYR A 295 7.91 -5.84 -6.24
C TYR A 295 6.79 -6.87 -6.11
N PHE A 296 5.68 -6.48 -5.56
CA PHE A 296 4.58 -7.40 -5.35
C PHE A 296 3.30 -6.89 -6.06
N PRO A 297 2.42 -7.77 -6.57
CA PRO A 297 2.55 -9.23 -6.61
C PRO A 297 3.52 -9.75 -7.68
N ALA A 298 3.99 -8.88 -8.59
CA ALA A 298 4.95 -9.20 -9.64
C ALA A 298 5.65 -7.93 -10.16
N TYR A 299 6.83 -8.10 -10.79
CA TYR A 299 7.50 -7.02 -11.51
C TYR A 299 6.96 -6.87 -12.95
N GLY A 300 6.52 -7.99 -13.55
CA GLY A 300 6.10 -8.08 -14.95
C GLY A 300 7.21 -8.54 -15.88
N THR A 301 6.81 -9.31 -16.90
CA THR A 301 7.69 -9.92 -17.90
C THR A 301 7.69 -9.19 -19.24
N THR A 302 6.64 -8.41 -19.50
CA THR A 302 6.47 -7.61 -20.71
C THR A 302 6.10 -6.16 -20.36
N GLN A 303 6.16 -5.27 -21.35
CA GLN A 303 5.79 -3.86 -21.16
C GLN A 303 4.95 -3.38 -22.34
N ALA A 304 3.83 -2.71 -22.04
CA ALA A 304 3.01 -2.03 -23.02
C ALA A 304 2.66 -0.62 -22.54
N ASN A 305 2.85 0.39 -23.40
CA ASN A 305 2.52 1.79 -23.10
C ASN A 305 3.17 2.33 -21.80
N GLY A 306 4.37 1.87 -21.46
CA GLY A 306 5.08 2.28 -20.25
C GLY A 306 4.65 1.53 -18.97
N ILE A 307 3.63 0.68 -19.04
CA ILE A 307 3.17 -0.14 -17.91
C ILE A 307 3.60 -1.60 -18.13
N ARG A 308 4.06 -2.23 -17.07
CA ARG A 308 4.47 -3.63 -17.08
C ARG A 308 3.25 -4.54 -17.02
N MET A 309 3.42 -5.73 -17.58
CA MET A 309 2.39 -6.76 -17.58
C MET A 309 3.00 -8.11 -17.16
N ASP A 310 2.22 -8.89 -16.44
CA ASP A 310 2.55 -10.26 -16.05
C ASP A 310 1.43 -11.20 -16.49
N ASP A 311 1.77 -12.10 -17.41
CA ASP A 311 0.83 -13.04 -18.03
C ASP A 311 0.87 -14.44 -17.38
N ARG A 312 1.66 -14.61 -16.30
CA ARG A 312 1.72 -15.89 -15.60
C ARG A 312 0.36 -16.27 -15.01
N SER A 313 0.11 -17.56 -14.95
CA SER A 313 -1.06 -18.10 -14.25
C SER A 313 -0.97 -17.83 -12.74
N LYS A 314 -2.11 -17.91 -12.06
CA LYS A 314 -2.15 -17.76 -10.59
C LYS A 314 -1.34 -18.85 -9.88
N GLU A 315 -1.31 -20.06 -10.44
CA GLU A 315 -0.52 -21.20 -9.94
C GLU A 315 0.99 -20.91 -10.03
N GLU A 316 1.45 -20.37 -11.17
CA GLU A 316 2.86 -19.98 -11.35
C GLU A 316 3.23 -18.83 -10.40
N LEU A 317 2.40 -17.80 -10.28
CA LEU A 317 2.62 -16.68 -9.38
C LEU A 317 2.70 -17.16 -7.92
N ASN A 318 1.79 -18.06 -7.50
CA ASN A 318 1.79 -18.65 -6.18
C ASN A 318 3.02 -19.52 -5.89
N ALA A 319 3.54 -20.22 -6.92
CA ALA A 319 4.74 -21.05 -6.78
C ALA A 319 6.06 -20.26 -6.81
N THR A 320 6.01 -18.97 -7.13
CA THR A 320 7.17 -18.09 -7.29
C THR A 320 7.10 -16.90 -6.36
N ASP A 321 6.68 -15.74 -6.84
CA ASP A 321 6.76 -14.47 -6.11
C ASP A 321 5.94 -14.46 -4.80
N VAL A 322 4.85 -15.22 -4.71
CA VAL A 322 4.07 -15.32 -3.47
C VAL A 322 4.82 -16.11 -2.38
N VAL A 323 5.58 -17.15 -2.76
CA VAL A 323 6.40 -17.93 -1.80
C VAL A 323 7.52 -17.06 -1.21
N THR A 324 8.23 -16.33 -2.06
CA THR A 324 9.32 -15.43 -1.62
C THR A 324 8.80 -14.25 -0.80
N TYR A 325 7.60 -13.76 -1.14
CA TYR A 325 6.90 -12.77 -0.33
C TYR A 325 6.63 -13.29 1.08
N HIS A 326 6.06 -14.49 1.21
CA HIS A 326 5.82 -15.09 2.52
C HIS A 326 7.11 -15.24 3.32
N ALA A 327 8.20 -15.67 2.69
CA ALA A 327 9.50 -15.77 3.36
C ALA A 327 9.95 -14.43 3.96
N GLY A 328 9.76 -13.32 3.24
CA GLY A 328 10.09 -11.98 3.73
C GLY A 328 9.18 -11.51 4.88
N VAL A 329 7.88 -11.76 4.78
CA VAL A 329 6.91 -11.42 5.85
C VAL A 329 7.15 -12.25 7.10
N ASP A 330 7.38 -13.55 6.96
CA ASP A 330 7.69 -14.45 8.07
C ASP A 330 9.03 -14.11 8.75
N ALA A 331 9.97 -13.52 8.00
CA ALA A 331 11.22 -12.99 8.51
C ALA A 331 11.05 -11.66 9.27
N GLY A 332 9.89 -11.01 9.19
CA GLY A 332 9.53 -9.81 9.94
C GLY A 332 9.37 -8.53 9.10
N ALA A 333 9.43 -8.58 7.78
CA ALA A 333 9.19 -7.40 6.94
C ALA A 333 7.77 -6.86 7.14
N GLN A 334 7.65 -5.56 7.38
CA GLN A 334 6.37 -4.90 7.65
C GLN A 334 5.87 -4.02 6.51
N ALA A 335 6.64 -3.89 5.43
CA ALA A 335 6.27 -3.07 4.28
C ALA A 335 6.55 -3.76 2.96
N VAL A 336 5.66 -3.54 1.99
CA VAL A 336 5.70 -4.13 0.65
C VAL A 336 5.43 -3.05 -0.39
N LEU A 337 6.26 -2.98 -1.42
CA LEU A 337 6.10 -2.07 -2.55
C LEU A 337 5.30 -2.75 -3.67
N LEU A 338 4.16 -2.14 -4.00
CA LEU A 338 3.31 -2.53 -5.11
C LEU A 338 3.78 -1.83 -6.38
N GLY A 339 4.25 -2.61 -7.35
CA GLY A 339 4.68 -2.07 -8.64
C GLY A 339 3.51 -1.66 -9.54
N HIS A 340 3.80 -0.83 -10.54
CA HIS A 340 2.85 -0.49 -11.61
C HIS A 340 2.83 -1.61 -12.67
N CYS A 341 2.39 -2.80 -12.24
CA CYS A 341 2.29 -3.98 -13.08
C CYS A 341 0.85 -4.46 -13.16
N ILE A 342 0.32 -4.66 -14.35
CA ILE A 342 -0.94 -5.37 -14.59
C ILE A 342 -0.64 -6.86 -14.47
N VAL A 343 -1.25 -7.53 -13.50
CA VAL A 343 -1.08 -8.97 -13.26
C VAL A 343 -2.35 -9.68 -13.72
N ASN A 344 -2.35 -10.16 -14.96
CA ASN A 344 -3.55 -10.59 -15.68
C ASN A 344 -4.37 -11.65 -14.95
N CYS A 345 -3.75 -12.51 -14.16
CA CYS A 345 -4.48 -13.52 -13.38
C CYS A 345 -5.15 -12.96 -12.10
N LEU A 346 -4.91 -11.70 -11.73
CA LEU A 346 -5.48 -11.02 -10.55
C LEU A 346 -6.39 -9.85 -10.95
N ASP A 347 -5.93 -9.00 -11.87
CA ASP A 347 -6.65 -7.88 -12.47
C ASP A 347 -6.00 -7.60 -13.83
N ASP A 348 -6.73 -7.80 -14.93
CA ASP A 348 -6.20 -7.68 -16.29
C ASP A 348 -6.33 -6.27 -16.89
N THR A 349 -6.83 -5.33 -16.10
CA THR A 349 -7.13 -3.95 -16.53
C THR A 349 -6.34 -2.89 -15.77
N THR A 350 -6.01 -3.14 -14.50
CA THR A 350 -5.51 -2.10 -13.59
C THR A 350 -4.17 -2.53 -12.96
N PRO A 351 -3.15 -1.67 -12.95
CA PRO A 351 -1.89 -1.94 -12.27
C PRO A 351 -2.10 -2.27 -10.79
N ALA A 352 -1.33 -3.21 -10.25
CA ALA A 352 -1.46 -3.71 -8.89
C ALA A 352 -1.48 -2.61 -7.82
N SER A 353 -0.68 -1.56 -8.00
CA SER A 353 -0.62 -0.38 -7.11
C SER A 353 -1.91 0.45 -7.08
N LEU A 354 -2.76 0.35 -8.11
CA LEU A 354 -4.02 1.07 -8.24
C LEU A 354 -5.24 0.17 -8.14
N SER A 355 -5.05 -1.17 -8.09
CA SER A 355 -6.13 -2.16 -8.14
C SER A 355 -6.64 -2.50 -6.75
N ALA A 356 -7.90 -2.18 -6.49
CA ALA A 356 -8.60 -2.59 -5.27
C ALA A 356 -8.75 -4.12 -5.17
N SER A 357 -8.96 -4.80 -6.31
CA SER A 357 -9.05 -6.26 -6.38
C SER A 357 -7.74 -6.91 -5.93
N VAL A 358 -6.60 -6.48 -6.48
CA VAL A 358 -5.29 -7.01 -6.11
C VAL A 358 -4.99 -6.76 -4.63
N ILE A 359 -5.19 -5.52 -4.15
CA ILE A 359 -4.91 -5.15 -2.76
C ILE A 359 -5.81 -5.94 -1.79
N SER A 360 -7.09 -6.11 -2.11
CA SER A 360 -7.99 -6.93 -1.30
C SER A 360 -7.53 -8.38 -1.23
N GLN A 361 -7.07 -8.98 -2.32
CA GLN A 361 -6.52 -10.34 -2.33
C GLN A 361 -5.25 -10.45 -1.46
N ILE A 362 -4.38 -9.43 -1.47
CA ILE A 362 -3.21 -9.39 -0.58
C ILE A 362 -3.66 -9.39 0.89
N ARG A 363 -4.66 -8.60 1.24
CA ARG A 363 -5.17 -8.49 2.60
C ARG A 363 -5.89 -9.77 3.06
N SER A 364 -6.80 -10.32 2.24
CA SER A 364 -7.67 -11.42 2.63
C SER A 364 -7.05 -12.80 2.41
N ASN A 365 -6.42 -13.05 1.26
CA ASN A 365 -5.96 -14.39 0.89
C ASN A 365 -4.53 -14.65 1.36
N ILE A 366 -3.69 -13.62 1.39
CA ILE A 366 -2.30 -13.69 1.86
C ILE A 366 -2.20 -13.32 3.34
N GLY A 367 -3.17 -12.54 3.86
CA GLY A 367 -3.25 -12.17 5.27
C GLY A 367 -2.26 -11.09 5.69
N PHE A 368 -1.73 -10.29 4.76
CA PHE A 368 -0.78 -9.25 5.10
C PHE A 368 -1.44 -8.08 5.84
N SER A 369 -0.99 -7.81 7.04
CA SER A 369 -1.48 -6.71 7.90
C SER A 369 -0.59 -5.47 7.90
N GLY A 370 0.63 -5.55 7.34
CA GLY A 370 1.60 -4.44 7.29
C GLY A 370 1.26 -3.37 6.25
N VAL A 371 2.22 -2.51 5.95
CA VAL A 371 2.08 -1.34 5.09
C VAL A 371 2.22 -1.72 3.61
N LEU A 372 1.27 -1.36 2.79
CA LEU A 372 1.33 -1.44 1.33
C LEU A 372 1.68 -0.07 0.76
N ILE A 373 2.78 -0.01 0.02
CA ILE A 373 3.31 1.21 -0.59
C ILE A 373 3.04 1.13 -2.10
N ALA A 374 2.30 2.07 -2.68
CA ALA A 374 2.24 2.20 -4.13
C ALA A 374 3.51 2.89 -4.65
N ASP A 375 4.09 2.36 -5.73
CA ASP A 375 5.23 2.97 -6.41
C ASP A 375 4.90 4.38 -6.92
N ASP A 376 5.86 5.11 -7.48
CA ASP A 376 5.73 6.54 -7.78
C ASP A 376 4.47 6.89 -8.57
N VAL A 377 3.50 7.49 -7.88
CA VAL A 377 2.19 7.83 -8.44
C VAL A 377 2.24 8.97 -9.46
N ASN A 378 3.37 9.66 -9.60
CA ASN A 378 3.60 10.66 -10.63
C ASN A 378 4.14 10.06 -11.93
N GLN A 379 4.31 8.73 -12.02
CA GLN A 379 4.71 8.07 -13.27
C GLN A 379 3.68 8.37 -14.37
N ALA A 380 4.18 8.89 -15.49
CA ALA A 380 3.34 9.24 -16.63
C ALA A 380 2.55 8.02 -17.17
N GLY A 381 1.29 8.25 -17.51
CA GLY A 381 0.41 7.24 -18.09
C GLY A 381 -0.38 6.43 -17.08
N LEU A 382 -0.26 6.69 -15.77
CA LEU A 382 -1.08 6.02 -14.76
C LEU A 382 -2.53 6.52 -14.74
N GLU A 383 -2.77 7.76 -15.14
CA GLU A 383 -4.09 8.40 -15.11
C GLU A 383 -5.14 7.63 -15.91
N GLN A 384 -4.72 6.95 -16.99
CA GLN A 384 -5.63 6.15 -17.83
C GLN A 384 -6.19 4.92 -17.11
N TYR A 385 -5.59 4.51 -16.01
CA TYR A 385 -6.03 3.36 -15.19
C TYR A 385 -6.82 3.79 -13.95
N CYS A 386 -7.05 5.08 -13.78
CA CYS A 386 -7.81 5.59 -12.66
C CYS A 386 -9.30 5.61 -12.94
N SER A 387 -10.11 5.34 -11.92
CA SER A 387 -11.56 5.36 -12.03
C SER A 387 -12.10 6.80 -12.07
N GLY A 388 -12.89 7.11 -13.07
CA GLY A 388 -13.51 8.43 -13.20
C GLY A 388 -12.51 9.57 -13.33
N SER A 389 -12.53 10.52 -12.39
CA SER A 389 -11.63 11.67 -12.34
C SER A 389 -10.62 11.60 -11.20
N LEU A 390 -10.33 10.41 -10.66
CA LEU A 390 -9.34 10.26 -9.61
C LEU A 390 -7.94 10.45 -10.17
N SER A 391 -7.05 11.07 -9.38
CA SER A 391 -5.63 11.00 -9.66
C SER A 391 -5.03 9.66 -9.24
N PRO A 392 -3.85 9.26 -9.75
CA PRO A 392 -3.20 8.02 -9.35
C PRO A 392 -2.97 7.92 -7.83
N ALA A 393 -2.60 9.02 -7.16
CA ALA A 393 -2.42 9.07 -5.72
C ALA A 393 -3.71 8.75 -4.96
N VAL A 394 -4.80 9.40 -5.34
CA VAL A 394 -6.12 9.17 -4.72
C VAL A 394 -6.61 7.77 -5.04
N GLN A 395 -6.46 7.29 -6.28
CA GLN A 395 -6.84 5.94 -6.67
C GLN A 395 -6.09 4.89 -5.84
N ALA A 396 -4.76 4.99 -5.70
CA ALA A 396 -3.96 4.06 -4.92
C ALA A 396 -4.45 3.94 -3.47
N VAL A 397 -4.63 5.09 -2.79
CA VAL A 397 -5.06 5.09 -1.39
C VAL A 397 -6.50 4.60 -1.23
N VAL A 398 -7.42 5.01 -2.11
CA VAL A 398 -8.81 4.54 -2.11
C VAL A 398 -8.88 3.04 -2.35
N SER A 399 -8.02 2.49 -3.23
CA SER A 399 -7.92 1.06 -3.50
C SER A 399 -7.33 0.24 -2.34
N GLY A 400 -6.66 0.88 -1.38
CA GLY A 400 -6.18 0.22 -0.16
C GLY A 400 -4.68 0.28 0.09
N ALA A 401 -3.89 0.99 -0.74
CA ALA A 401 -2.50 1.30 -0.44
C ALA A 401 -2.42 2.25 0.77
N ASP A 402 -1.48 2.03 1.67
CA ASP A 402 -1.34 2.83 2.90
C ASP A 402 -0.40 4.02 2.69
N LEU A 403 0.60 3.86 1.83
CA LEU A 403 1.54 4.89 1.42
C LEU A 403 1.61 4.97 -0.10
N VAL A 404 1.96 6.13 -0.61
CA VAL A 404 2.32 6.35 -2.02
C VAL A 404 3.70 7.00 -2.10
N ILE A 405 4.54 6.57 -3.04
CA ILE A 405 5.75 7.30 -3.39
C ILE A 405 5.36 8.46 -4.30
N ALA A 406 5.95 9.64 -4.06
CA ALA A 406 5.63 10.86 -4.79
C ALA A 406 6.88 11.62 -5.19
N SER A 407 7.11 11.75 -6.50
CA SER A 407 8.12 12.65 -7.06
C SER A 407 7.67 14.11 -7.12
N ASP A 408 6.35 14.38 -7.05
CA ASP A 408 5.77 15.71 -6.78
C ASP A 408 4.93 15.66 -5.48
N PRO A 409 5.58 15.67 -4.31
CA PRO A 409 4.88 15.48 -3.04
C PRO A 409 3.90 16.61 -2.70
N ALA A 410 4.16 17.83 -3.18
CA ALA A 410 3.27 18.97 -2.92
C ALA A 410 1.93 18.81 -3.67
N ALA A 411 1.98 18.41 -4.94
CA ALA A 411 0.76 18.15 -5.71
C ALA A 411 -0.01 16.96 -5.14
N VAL A 412 0.66 15.84 -4.87
CA VAL A 412 0.05 14.63 -4.27
C VAL A 412 -0.60 14.92 -2.92
N TYR A 413 0.04 15.74 -2.08
CA TYR A 413 -0.54 16.16 -0.80
C TYR A 413 -1.86 16.92 -1.00
N GLN A 414 -1.90 17.89 -1.92
CA GLN A 414 -3.11 18.67 -2.20
C GLN A 414 -4.26 17.78 -2.73
N GLU A 415 -3.94 16.82 -3.60
CA GLU A 415 -4.93 15.88 -4.14
C GLU A 415 -5.53 14.99 -3.03
N LEU A 416 -4.70 14.39 -2.19
CA LEU A 416 -5.14 13.55 -1.07
C LEU A 416 -5.92 14.35 -0.04
N TYR A 417 -5.46 15.56 0.30
CA TYR A 417 -6.15 16.46 1.24
C TYR A 417 -7.54 16.84 0.71
N ALA A 418 -7.63 17.25 -0.53
CA ALA A 418 -8.91 17.56 -1.18
C ALA A 418 -9.83 16.32 -1.25
N ALA A 419 -9.28 15.13 -1.48
CA ALA A 419 -10.05 13.89 -1.52
C ALA A 419 -10.64 13.53 -0.16
N VAL A 420 -9.92 13.79 0.94
CA VAL A 420 -10.49 13.64 2.29
C VAL A 420 -11.58 14.67 2.55
N GLN A 421 -11.35 15.95 2.24
CA GLN A 421 -12.31 17.01 2.47
C GLN A 421 -13.62 16.83 1.71
N ASN A 422 -13.56 16.36 0.47
CA ASN A 422 -14.74 16.11 -0.35
C ASN A 422 -15.38 14.73 -0.15
N GLY A 423 -14.79 13.87 0.73
CA GLY A 423 -15.27 12.52 1.06
C GLY A 423 -14.99 11.44 0.00
N THR A 424 -14.20 11.73 -1.04
CA THR A 424 -13.73 10.72 -2.00
C THR A 424 -12.81 9.71 -1.30
N LEU A 425 -11.90 10.19 -0.46
CA LEU A 425 -11.15 9.36 0.49
C LEU A 425 -11.84 9.44 1.86
N SER A 426 -12.42 8.34 2.31
CA SER A 426 -13.15 8.33 3.58
C SER A 426 -12.20 8.49 4.78
N GLN A 427 -12.68 9.13 5.85
CA GLN A 427 -11.95 9.26 7.12
C GLN A 427 -11.54 7.88 7.68
N ARG A 428 -12.37 6.86 7.50
CA ARG A 428 -12.07 5.50 7.92
C ARG A 428 -10.89 4.92 7.14
N ARG A 429 -10.83 5.12 5.80
CA ARG A 429 -9.70 4.64 4.98
C ARG A 429 -8.41 5.39 5.34
N LEU A 430 -8.50 6.73 5.53
CA LEU A 430 -7.39 7.53 6.03
C LEU A 430 -6.87 6.96 7.36
N MET A 431 -7.76 6.73 8.33
CA MET A 431 -7.41 6.15 9.63
C MET A 431 -6.69 4.80 9.47
N GLN A 432 -7.21 3.89 8.65
CA GLN A 432 -6.60 2.58 8.44
C GLN A 432 -5.17 2.67 7.90
N ALA A 433 -4.93 3.57 6.94
CA ALA A 433 -3.60 3.79 6.38
C ALA A 433 -2.64 4.38 7.41
N VAL A 434 -3.05 5.47 8.05
CA VAL A 434 -2.21 6.18 9.02
C VAL A 434 -1.88 5.30 10.22
N VAL A 435 -2.85 4.56 10.76
CA VAL A 435 -2.60 3.64 11.89
C VAL A 435 -1.59 2.56 11.52
N ARG A 436 -1.67 1.96 10.32
CA ARG A 436 -0.64 0.99 9.88
C ARG A 436 0.74 1.65 9.73
N THR A 437 0.81 2.82 9.14
CA THR A 437 2.07 3.58 9.00
C THR A 437 2.66 3.92 10.36
N LEU A 438 1.84 4.38 11.32
CA LEU A 438 2.31 4.69 12.68
C LEU A 438 2.71 3.44 13.46
N THR A 439 2.01 2.32 13.29
CA THR A 439 2.37 1.03 13.90
C THR A 439 3.73 0.56 13.38
N TRP A 440 3.98 0.67 12.07
CA TRP A 440 5.29 0.36 11.49
C TRP A 440 6.39 1.30 12.01
N LYS A 441 6.11 2.61 12.09
CA LYS A 441 7.05 3.57 12.69
C LYS A 441 7.36 3.28 14.16
N GLN A 442 6.34 2.87 14.92
CA GLN A 442 6.50 2.52 16.33
C GLN A 442 7.41 1.31 16.52
N SER A 443 7.25 0.25 15.70
CA SER A 443 8.12 -0.94 15.78
C SER A 443 9.59 -0.62 15.47
N ALA A 444 9.84 0.41 14.66
CA ALA A 444 11.18 0.91 14.34
C ALA A 444 11.68 2.02 15.29
N GLY A 445 10.92 2.35 16.36
CA GLY A 445 11.29 3.40 17.32
C GLY A 445 11.14 4.84 16.80
N LEU A 446 10.45 5.05 15.66
CA LEU A 446 10.23 6.37 15.06
C LEU A 446 8.96 7.07 15.55
N ALA A 447 8.09 6.38 16.27
CA ALA A 447 6.90 6.95 16.89
C ALA A 447 6.96 6.69 18.40
N ALA A 448 7.16 7.74 19.18
CA ALA A 448 7.15 7.66 20.63
C ALA A 448 5.72 7.82 21.18
N ALA A 449 5.45 7.22 22.34
CA ALA A 449 4.23 7.51 23.07
C ALA A 449 4.21 9.03 23.41
N VAL A 450 3.06 9.65 23.25
CA VAL A 450 2.84 11.02 23.73
C VAL A 450 2.87 10.97 25.26
N GLU A 451 3.88 11.61 25.89
CA GLU A 451 3.97 11.72 27.36
C GLU A 451 2.86 12.61 27.94
#